data_b999c94d7242905634305e3ec15aa3f0
#
_entry.id   b999c94d7242905634305e3ec15aa3f0
#
_cell.length_a   1.000
_cell.length_b   1.000
_cell.length_c   1.000
_cell.angle_alpha   90.00
_cell.angle_beta   90.00
_cell.angle_gamma   90.00
#
_symmetry.space_group_name_H-M   'P 1'
#
loop_
_entity.id
_entity.type
_entity.pdbx_description
1 polymer ?
#
loop_
_entity_poly.entity_id
_entity_poly.type
_entity_poly.pdbx_seq_one_letter_code
_entity_poly.pdbx_strand_id
1 'polypeptide(L)'
;MIKETFFHEEYSVTFGDDWNSCLYDRGAIEKIELNVPEIIDKYPYPVTVTVAYRSGEQYCWETKYLEVGYVRQFGVAVTADGNSVFAQTWENGLYCLDARTGAKRWRTKSRRGVTNVFVGKDYILCQQHNRALQLLDIQTGEVLSERRVTSWGFTSLNHRYIACEARVARWEIIEAATLKTVQSYSAREFTQGHEYHCVNLIQYRGNGMLRVSGFQNRHDGLPNDEFTALVSCPAMESPAAEG
;
A
#
# COMPACT_ATOMS: atom_id res chain seq x y z
N MET A 1 0.93 25.24 -8.71
CA MET A 1 0.85 23.86 -9.25
C MET A 1 1.58 22.95 -8.28
N ILE A 2 0.87 22.04 -7.62
CA ILE A 2 1.46 21.06 -6.70
C ILE A 2 1.99 19.93 -7.56
N LYS A 3 3.26 19.61 -7.43
CA LYS A 3 3.93 18.53 -8.15
C LYS A 3 4.31 17.45 -7.14
N GLU A 4 3.71 16.27 -7.27
CA GLU A 4 4.03 15.12 -6.45
C GLU A 4 4.76 14.08 -7.29
N THR A 5 5.90 13.60 -6.79
CA THR A 5 6.70 12.58 -7.44
C THR A 5 6.65 11.32 -6.58
N PHE A 6 6.16 10.25 -7.18
CA PHE A 6 6.09 8.94 -6.56
C PHE A 6 7.23 8.08 -7.12
N PHE A 7 8.10 7.62 -6.32
CA PHE A 7 9.29 6.80 -6.56
C PHE A 7 10.60 7.53 -6.27
N HIS A 8 11.17 7.20 -5.14
CA HIS A 8 12.51 7.66 -4.77
C HIS A 8 13.54 6.53 -4.71
N GLU A 9 13.11 5.28 -4.57
CA GLU A 9 13.99 4.11 -4.44
C GLU A 9 13.40 2.89 -5.15
N GLU A 10 14.20 1.85 -5.32
CA GLU A 10 13.85 0.69 -6.17
C GLU A 10 12.57 -0.06 -5.78
N TYR A 11 12.09 0.06 -4.55
CA TYR A 11 10.97 -0.72 -4.01
C TYR A 11 10.01 0.07 -3.13
N SER A 12 9.95 1.39 -3.22
CA SER A 12 9.05 2.16 -2.37
C SER A 12 8.14 3.09 -3.14
N VAL A 13 6.85 3.04 -2.84
CA VAL A 13 5.93 4.14 -3.07
C VAL A 13 5.70 4.77 -1.72
N THR A 14 6.18 5.98 -1.54
CA THR A 14 5.89 6.76 -0.35
C THR A 14 4.58 7.48 -0.57
N PHE A 15 3.54 7.06 0.10
CA PHE A 15 2.34 7.88 0.26
C PHE A 15 2.62 8.84 1.40
N GLY A 16 2.47 10.14 1.15
CA GLY A 16 2.87 11.21 2.02
C GLY A 16 2.67 10.93 3.52
N ASP A 17 3.66 11.31 4.29
CA ASP A 17 3.76 11.23 5.74
C ASP A 17 3.53 9.83 6.36
N ASP A 18 4.58 9.04 6.42
CA ASP A 18 4.90 7.94 7.36
C ASP A 18 3.99 6.70 7.47
N TRP A 19 2.85 6.62 6.81
CA TRP A 19 1.86 5.60 7.14
C TRP A 19 1.80 4.38 6.21
N ASN A 20 2.29 4.46 4.96
CA ASN A 20 2.10 3.35 4.01
C ASN A 20 3.17 3.30 2.92
N SER A 21 4.34 2.77 3.23
CA SER A 21 5.27 2.36 2.18
C SER A 21 4.84 0.99 1.65
N CYS A 22 4.32 0.93 0.44
CA CYS A 22 4.19 -0.32 -0.28
C CYS A 22 5.50 -0.62 -0.99
N LEU A 23 6.17 -1.71 -0.62
CA LEU A 23 7.31 -2.22 -1.36
C LEU A 23 6.78 -3.03 -2.54
N TYR A 24 7.08 -2.62 -3.77
CA TYR A 24 6.83 -3.42 -4.97
C TYR A 24 7.87 -3.12 -6.06
N ASP A 25 8.08 -4.08 -6.92
CA ASP A 25 8.95 -3.92 -8.08
C ASP A 25 8.29 -2.95 -9.07
N ARG A 26 8.94 -1.83 -9.38
CA ARG A 26 8.51 -0.86 -10.39
C ARG A 26 8.63 -1.40 -11.82
N GLY A 27 9.37 -2.47 -11.98
CA GLY A 27 9.59 -3.10 -13.28
C GLY A 27 10.03 -2.09 -14.34
N ALA A 28 9.19 -1.92 -15.36
CA ALA A 28 9.47 -1.08 -16.50
C ALA A 28 9.35 0.43 -16.22
N ILE A 29 8.63 0.84 -15.17
CA ILE A 29 8.40 2.27 -14.88
C ILE A 29 9.53 2.82 -14.01
N GLU A 30 10.12 3.93 -14.46
CA GLU A 30 11.12 4.67 -13.71
C GLU A 30 10.47 5.69 -12.77
N LYS A 31 9.46 6.43 -13.26
CA LYS A 31 8.87 7.55 -12.53
C LYS A 31 7.42 7.79 -12.93
N ILE A 32 6.59 8.18 -11.95
CA ILE A 32 5.28 8.80 -12.20
C ILE A 32 5.26 10.18 -11.53
N GLU A 33 4.86 11.18 -12.29
CA GLU A 33 4.63 12.53 -11.79
C GLU A 33 3.16 12.89 -11.93
N LEU A 34 2.58 13.46 -10.86
CA LEU A 34 1.23 13.99 -10.84
C LEU A 34 1.29 15.51 -10.76
N ASN A 35 0.66 16.19 -11.70
CA ASN A 35 0.47 17.64 -11.66
C ASN A 35 -0.99 17.94 -11.37
N VAL A 36 -1.23 18.54 -10.22
CA VAL A 36 -2.55 18.91 -9.71
C VAL A 36 -2.77 20.41 -9.87
N PRO A 37 -3.97 20.87 -10.22
CA PRO A 37 -4.28 22.30 -10.25
C PRO A 37 -4.00 22.96 -8.90
N GLU A 38 -3.55 24.24 -8.91
CA GLU A 38 -3.32 25.00 -7.68
C GLU A 38 -4.61 25.29 -6.93
N ILE A 39 -5.70 25.49 -7.68
CA ILE A 39 -7.03 25.76 -7.13
C ILE A 39 -7.90 24.55 -7.41
N ILE A 40 -8.37 23.91 -6.35
CA ILE A 40 -9.29 22.78 -6.42
C ILE A 40 -10.65 23.26 -5.89
N ASP A 41 -11.46 23.81 -6.79
CA ASP A 41 -12.79 24.33 -6.42
C ASP A 41 -13.81 23.21 -6.26
N LYS A 42 -13.65 22.12 -7.00
CA LYS A 42 -14.61 21.03 -7.03
C LYS A 42 -13.99 19.72 -7.49
N TYR A 43 -14.26 18.65 -6.76
CA TYR A 43 -13.98 17.28 -7.20
C TYR A 43 -15.12 16.76 -8.11
N PRO A 44 -14.86 15.96 -9.16
CA PRO A 44 -13.53 15.58 -9.66
C PRO A 44 -12.85 16.69 -10.47
N TYR A 45 -11.55 16.82 -10.34
CA TYR A 45 -10.71 17.74 -11.10
C TYR A 45 -9.70 16.96 -11.97
N PRO A 46 -9.24 17.55 -13.08
CA PRO A 46 -8.25 16.90 -13.93
C PRO A 46 -6.89 16.88 -13.27
N VAL A 47 -6.24 15.72 -13.32
CA VAL A 47 -4.85 15.52 -12.90
C VAL A 47 -4.04 15.12 -14.13
N THR A 48 -2.98 15.85 -14.40
CA THR A 48 -2.03 15.45 -15.46
C THR A 48 -1.05 14.44 -14.88
N VAL A 49 -0.95 13.29 -15.53
CA VAL A 49 -0.08 12.20 -15.15
C VAL A 49 1.02 12.06 -16.20
N THR A 50 2.27 12.05 -15.75
CA THR A 50 3.42 11.74 -16.59
C THR A 50 4.03 10.43 -16.13
N VAL A 51 4.10 9.46 -17.02
CA VAL A 51 4.71 8.15 -16.78
C VAL A 51 6.00 8.05 -17.58
N ALA A 52 7.13 7.93 -16.92
CA ALA A 52 8.44 7.72 -17.52
C ALA A 52 8.89 6.27 -17.36
N TYR A 53 9.36 5.67 -18.42
CA TYR A 53 9.84 4.29 -18.47
C TYR A 53 11.36 4.24 -18.44
N ARG A 54 11.92 3.17 -17.90
CA ARG A 54 13.38 2.91 -17.91
C ARG A 54 13.96 2.78 -19.33
N SER A 55 13.12 2.50 -20.32
CA SER A 55 13.49 2.51 -21.74
C SER A 55 13.74 3.91 -22.31
N GLY A 56 13.39 4.96 -21.55
CA GLY A 56 13.44 6.35 -21.99
C GLY A 56 12.15 6.87 -22.62
N GLU A 57 11.13 6.00 -22.80
CA GLU A 57 9.81 6.43 -23.27
C GLU A 57 9.09 7.21 -22.18
N GLN A 58 8.30 8.19 -22.57
CA GLN A 58 7.49 8.99 -21.68
C GLN A 58 6.10 9.21 -22.26
N TYR A 59 5.09 9.06 -21.42
CA TYR A 59 3.70 9.30 -21.79
C TYR A 59 3.08 10.31 -20.82
N CYS A 60 2.28 11.21 -21.37
CA CYS A 60 1.58 12.24 -20.60
C CYS A 60 0.10 12.22 -20.98
N TRP A 61 -0.76 12.11 -19.96
CA TRP A 61 -2.21 12.10 -20.14
C TRP A 61 -2.92 12.76 -18.95
N GLU A 62 -4.17 13.10 -19.15
CA GLU A 62 -5.02 13.71 -18.13
C GLU A 62 -6.09 12.74 -17.66
N THR A 63 -6.39 12.74 -16.40
CA THR A 63 -7.44 11.91 -15.80
C THR A 63 -8.18 12.63 -14.68
N LYS A 64 -9.45 12.30 -14.51
CA LYS A 64 -10.29 12.69 -13.37
C LYS A 64 -10.49 11.57 -12.35
N TYR A 65 -9.80 10.45 -12.52
CA TYR A 65 -9.97 9.28 -11.65
C TYR A 65 -8.97 9.26 -10.48
N LEU A 66 -8.03 10.17 -10.44
CA LEU A 66 -7.09 10.35 -9.33
C LEU A 66 -7.63 11.37 -8.36
N GLU A 67 -7.70 11.01 -7.09
CA GLU A 67 -8.03 11.91 -6.00
C GLU A 67 -6.73 12.30 -5.28
N VAL A 68 -6.14 13.43 -5.66
CA VAL A 68 -4.89 13.93 -5.10
C VAL A 68 -5.19 15.18 -4.25
N GLY A 69 -4.60 15.26 -3.05
CA GLY A 69 -4.58 16.51 -2.28
C GLY A 69 -5.64 16.70 -1.19
N TYR A 70 -6.68 15.88 -1.12
CA TYR A 70 -7.65 16.03 -0.02
C TYR A 70 -7.18 15.31 1.26
N VAL A 71 -6.51 14.21 1.11
CA VAL A 71 -5.76 13.54 2.18
C VAL A 71 -4.53 12.94 1.50
N ARG A 72 -3.34 13.23 1.97
CA ARG A 72 -2.04 12.74 1.46
C ARG A 72 -1.89 11.20 1.44
N GLN A 73 -2.99 10.48 1.43
CA GLN A 73 -3.07 9.02 1.56
C GLN A 73 -3.42 8.29 0.25
N PHE A 74 -3.73 9.03 -0.82
CA PHE A 74 -4.14 8.39 -2.07
C PHE A 74 -3.01 8.47 -3.08
N GLY A 75 -2.59 7.31 -3.51
CA GLY A 75 -1.47 7.18 -4.40
C GLY A 75 -1.81 6.36 -5.63
N VAL A 76 -0.78 6.10 -6.40
CA VAL A 76 -0.81 5.20 -7.54
C VAL A 76 0.05 4.00 -7.25
N ALA A 77 -0.37 2.84 -7.72
CA ALA A 77 0.43 1.64 -7.81
C ALA A 77 0.54 1.23 -9.29
N VAL A 78 1.53 0.43 -9.63
CA VAL A 78 1.78 0.01 -11.01
C VAL A 78 2.04 -1.48 -11.11
N THR A 79 1.77 -2.06 -12.28
CA THR A 79 2.22 -3.42 -12.58
C THR A 79 3.70 -3.44 -12.93
N ALA A 80 4.38 -4.55 -12.65
CA ALA A 80 5.81 -4.72 -12.94
C ALA A 80 6.13 -4.59 -14.45
N ASP A 81 5.20 -4.95 -15.32
CA ASP A 81 5.31 -4.78 -16.78
C ASP A 81 5.10 -3.33 -17.24
N GLY A 82 4.69 -2.45 -16.33
CA GLY A 82 4.46 -1.04 -16.62
C GLY A 82 3.21 -0.75 -17.45
N ASN A 83 2.32 -1.72 -17.66
CA ASN A 83 1.15 -1.53 -18.52
C ASN A 83 -0.07 -0.94 -17.81
N SER A 84 -0.12 -1.00 -16.49
CA SER A 84 -1.28 -0.54 -15.71
C SER A 84 -0.86 0.36 -14.55
N VAL A 85 -1.67 1.40 -14.35
CA VAL A 85 -1.64 2.28 -13.19
C VAL A 85 -2.93 2.08 -12.40
N PHE A 86 -2.80 1.82 -11.08
CA PHE A 86 -3.94 1.69 -10.18
C PHE A 86 -4.11 2.98 -9.40
N ALA A 87 -5.26 3.62 -9.57
CA ALA A 87 -5.61 4.85 -8.89
C ALA A 87 -6.51 4.54 -7.69
N GLN A 88 -6.01 4.84 -6.50
CA GLN A 88 -6.76 4.73 -5.25
C GLN A 88 -7.67 5.94 -5.10
N THR A 89 -8.89 5.73 -4.61
CA THR A 89 -9.83 6.81 -4.32
C THR A 89 -10.48 6.65 -2.97
N TRP A 90 -10.92 7.78 -2.39
CA TRP A 90 -11.59 7.78 -1.09
C TRP A 90 -13.02 7.23 -1.14
N GLU A 91 -13.77 7.52 -2.20
CA GLU A 91 -15.20 7.19 -2.28
C GLU A 91 -15.58 6.30 -3.48
N ASN A 92 -14.68 6.15 -4.44
CA ASN A 92 -15.01 5.55 -5.73
C ASN A 92 -14.33 4.21 -6.01
N GLY A 93 -13.66 3.63 -5.01
CA GLY A 93 -12.97 2.34 -5.14
C GLY A 93 -11.59 2.45 -5.78
N LEU A 94 -11.17 1.41 -6.47
CA LEU A 94 -9.90 1.32 -7.18
C LEU A 94 -10.14 1.35 -8.69
N TYR A 95 -9.42 2.19 -9.40
CA TYR A 95 -9.41 2.22 -10.86
C TYR A 95 -8.13 1.57 -11.38
N CYS A 96 -8.26 0.83 -12.48
CA CYS A 96 -7.15 0.42 -13.30
C CYS A 96 -7.15 1.26 -14.58
N LEU A 97 -6.04 1.93 -14.83
CA LEU A 97 -5.83 2.78 -16.00
C LEU A 97 -4.71 2.19 -16.86
N ASP A 98 -4.80 2.37 -18.14
CA ASP A 98 -3.70 2.10 -19.06
C ASP A 98 -2.57 3.10 -18.81
N ALA A 99 -1.35 2.63 -18.60
CA ALA A 99 -0.24 3.49 -18.19
C ALA A 99 0.24 4.44 -19.30
N ARG A 100 -0.03 4.13 -20.56
CA ARG A 100 0.39 4.95 -21.71
C ARG A 100 -0.64 5.98 -22.13
N THR A 101 -1.92 5.65 -21.97
CA THR A 101 -3.02 6.47 -22.50
C THR A 101 -3.92 7.06 -21.41
N GLY A 102 -3.84 6.59 -20.16
CA GLY A 102 -4.76 6.96 -19.09
C GLY A 102 -6.17 6.38 -19.27
N ALA A 103 -6.41 5.58 -20.30
CA ALA A 103 -7.72 4.99 -20.53
C ALA A 103 -8.12 4.05 -19.39
N LYS A 104 -9.33 4.20 -18.89
CA LYS A 104 -9.87 3.33 -17.85
C LYS A 104 -10.09 1.92 -18.42
N ARG A 105 -9.39 0.93 -17.87
CA ARG A 105 -9.59 -0.49 -18.17
C ARG A 105 -10.75 -1.06 -17.36
N TRP A 106 -10.72 -0.88 -16.05
CA TRP A 106 -11.79 -1.31 -15.14
C TRP A 106 -11.83 -0.46 -13.85
N ARG A 107 -12.85 -0.68 -13.06
CA ARG A 107 -13.03 -0.15 -11.70
C ARG A 107 -13.67 -1.20 -10.83
N THR A 108 -13.31 -1.27 -9.55
CA THR A 108 -13.98 -2.14 -8.58
C THR A 108 -15.48 -1.82 -8.51
N LYS A 109 -16.32 -2.85 -8.32
CA LYS A 109 -17.78 -2.69 -8.17
C LYS A 109 -18.14 -1.94 -6.88
N SER A 110 -17.34 -2.12 -5.82
CA SER A 110 -17.49 -1.36 -4.59
C SER A 110 -17.16 0.11 -4.85
N ARG A 111 -18.01 0.99 -4.35
CA ARG A 111 -17.75 2.45 -4.34
C ARG A 111 -17.09 2.90 -3.03
N ARG A 112 -16.63 1.98 -2.21
CA ARG A 112 -15.91 2.31 -0.97
C ARG A 112 -14.48 2.67 -1.29
N GLY A 113 -13.97 3.66 -0.60
CA GLY A 113 -12.59 4.09 -0.74
C GLY A 113 -11.59 2.99 -0.42
N VAL A 114 -10.43 3.09 -1.01
CA VAL A 114 -9.31 2.15 -0.86
C VAL A 114 -8.17 2.89 -0.16
N THR A 115 -7.70 2.33 0.95
CA THR A 115 -6.63 2.94 1.75
C THR A 115 -5.25 2.43 1.38
N ASN A 116 -5.14 1.16 0.97
CA ASN A 116 -3.88 0.53 0.62
C ASN A 116 -4.04 -0.36 -0.60
N VAL A 117 -2.99 -0.45 -1.39
CA VAL A 117 -2.89 -1.37 -2.53
C VAL A 117 -1.55 -2.08 -2.51
N PHE A 118 -1.58 -3.37 -2.73
CA PHE A 118 -0.43 -4.22 -2.99
C PHE A 118 -0.63 -4.89 -4.35
N VAL A 119 0.36 -4.78 -5.23
CA VAL A 119 0.31 -5.35 -6.58
C VAL A 119 1.16 -6.60 -6.63
N GLY A 120 0.51 -7.74 -6.82
CA GLY A 120 1.15 -9.02 -7.10
C GLY A 120 1.33 -9.24 -8.60
N LYS A 121 1.77 -10.45 -8.97
CA LYS A 121 1.98 -10.81 -10.38
C LYS A 121 0.66 -10.87 -11.16
N ASP A 122 -0.33 -11.58 -10.62
CA ASP A 122 -1.60 -11.86 -11.27
C ASP A 122 -2.81 -11.36 -10.45
N TYR A 123 -2.56 -10.64 -9.36
CA TYR A 123 -3.59 -10.18 -8.43
C TYR A 123 -3.25 -8.80 -7.87
N ILE A 124 -4.27 -8.18 -7.31
CA ILE A 124 -4.15 -6.98 -6.49
C ILE A 124 -4.80 -7.27 -5.15
N LEU A 125 -4.09 -6.94 -4.07
CA LEU A 125 -4.68 -6.86 -2.75
C LEU A 125 -4.96 -5.40 -2.44
N CYS A 126 -6.20 -5.08 -2.11
CA CYS A 126 -6.56 -3.74 -1.66
C CYS A 126 -7.28 -3.79 -0.32
N GLN A 127 -7.11 -2.75 0.48
CA GLN A 127 -7.88 -2.54 1.69
C GLN A 127 -8.90 -1.44 1.49
N GLN A 128 -10.15 -1.74 1.81
CA GLN A 128 -11.24 -0.79 1.76
C GLN A 128 -11.45 -0.10 3.12
N HIS A 129 -12.06 1.08 3.10
CA HIS A 129 -12.42 1.85 4.30
C HIS A 129 -13.31 1.08 5.28
N ASN A 130 -14.01 0.06 4.85
CA ASN A 130 -14.79 -0.81 5.74
C ASN A 130 -13.96 -1.90 6.43
N ARG A 131 -12.63 -1.82 6.35
CA ARG A 131 -11.69 -2.79 6.88
C ARG A 131 -11.75 -4.17 6.21
N ALA A 132 -12.18 -4.22 4.96
CA ALA A 132 -12.08 -5.43 4.15
C ALA A 132 -10.78 -5.44 3.36
N LEU A 133 -10.01 -6.52 3.48
CA LEU A 133 -8.95 -6.88 2.53
C LEU A 133 -9.62 -7.61 1.37
N GLN A 134 -9.47 -7.11 0.16
CA GLN A 134 -9.99 -7.76 -1.04
C GLN A 134 -8.84 -8.15 -1.96
N LEU A 135 -8.83 -9.41 -2.32
CA LEU A 135 -7.99 -9.95 -3.38
C LEU A 135 -8.76 -9.83 -4.69
N LEU A 136 -8.19 -9.14 -5.65
CA LEU A 136 -8.80 -8.86 -6.95
C LEU A 136 -8.00 -9.52 -8.07
N ASP A 137 -8.69 -9.96 -9.10
CA ASP A 137 -8.06 -10.28 -10.38
C ASP A 137 -7.48 -9.01 -11.01
N ILE A 138 -6.22 -9.06 -11.41
CA ILE A 138 -5.50 -7.88 -11.91
C ILE A 138 -6.03 -7.39 -13.26
N GLN A 139 -6.59 -8.27 -14.07
CA GLN A 139 -7.08 -7.95 -15.42
C GLN A 139 -8.50 -7.41 -15.41
N THR A 140 -9.34 -7.92 -14.52
CA THR A 140 -10.79 -7.62 -14.53
C THR A 140 -11.24 -6.75 -13.35
N GLY A 141 -10.47 -6.71 -12.26
CA GLY A 141 -10.87 -6.08 -10.99
C GLY A 141 -11.98 -6.83 -10.25
N GLU A 142 -12.26 -8.06 -10.63
CA GLU A 142 -13.24 -8.90 -9.93
C GLU A 142 -12.67 -9.41 -8.59
N VAL A 143 -13.54 -9.47 -7.58
CA VAL A 143 -13.16 -9.96 -6.25
C VAL A 143 -12.99 -11.48 -6.29
N LEU A 144 -11.77 -11.95 -6.08
CA LEU A 144 -11.43 -13.37 -5.95
C LEU A 144 -11.65 -13.88 -4.53
N SER A 145 -11.34 -13.06 -3.53
CA SER A 145 -11.49 -13.39 -2.12
C SER A 145 -11.59 -12.12 -1.28
N GLU A 146 -12.20 -12.24 -0.11
CA GLU A 146 -12.34 -11.13 0.84
C GLU A 146 -12.12 -11.62 2.28
N ARG A 147 -11.48 -10.77 3.09
CA ARG A 147 -11.30 -10.99 4.52
C ARG A 147 -11.45 -9.69 5.29
N ARG A 148 -12.14 -9.72 6.43
CA ARG A 148 -12.21 -8.58 7.34
C ARG A 148 -11.04 -8.55 8.32
N VAL A 149 -10.55 -7.33 8.57
CA VAL A 149 -9.51 -7.01 9.56
C VAL A 149 -9.97 -5.81 10.39
N THR A 150 -9.26 -5.49 11.47
CA THR A 150 -9.59 -4.31 12.30
C THR A 150 -8.80 -3.07 11.92
N SER A 151 -7.60 -3.23 11.37
CA SER A 151 -6.76 -2.12 10.94
C SER A 151 -7.36 -1.34 9.77
N TRP A 152 -6.99 -0.07 9.68
CA TRP A 152 -7.34 0.79 8.55
C TRP A 152 -6.36 0.66 7.37
N GLY A 153 -5.24 -0.02 7.58
CA GLY A 153 -4.20 -0.23 6.59
C GLY A 153 -3.43 -1.52 6.85
N PHE A 154 -2.61 -1.90 5.90
CA PHE A 154 -1.61 -2.93 6.03
C PHE A 154 -0.24 -2.40 5.60
N THR A 155 0.83 -3.02 6.06
CA THR A 155 2.18 -2.75 5.61
C THR A 155 2.68 -3.89 4.74
N SER A 156 3.18 -3.59 3.55
CA SER A 156 3.86 -4.59 2.72
C SER A 156 5.23 -4.89 3.30
N LEU A 157 5.51 -6.16 3.53
CA LEU A 157 6.79 -6.61 4.09
C LEU A 157 7.78 -6.99 2.99
N ASN A 158 7.27 -7.60 1.93
CA ASN A 158 7.97 -7.96 0.71
C ASN A 158 6.95 -8.28 -0.39
N HIS A 159 7.39 -8.83 -1.52
CA HIS A 159 6.53 -9.19 -2.66
C HIS A 159 5.49 -10.30 -2.38
N ARG A 160 5.50 -10.91 -1.18
CA ARG A 160 4.62 -12.03 -0.83
C ARG A 160 3.76 -11.79 0.40
N TYR A 161 4.25 -11.01 1.37
CA TYR A 161 3.63 -10.89 2.69
C TYR A 161 3.28 -9.45 3.05
N ILE A 162 2.18 -9.32 3.76
CA ILE A 162 1.75 -8.09 4.41
C ILE A 162 1.61 -8.29 5.92
N ALA A 163 1.70 -7.21 6.68
CA ALA A 163 1.39 -7.16 8.10
C ALA A 163 0.19 -6.25 8.36
N CYS A 164 -0.75 -6.69 9.19
CA CYS A 164 -1.86 -5.85 9.64
C CYS A 164 -2.36 -6.26 11.02
N GLU A 165 -3.02 -5.35 11.73
CA GLU A 165 -3.78 -5.69 12.92
C GLU A 165 -5.11 -6.32 12.50
N ALA A 166 -5.18 -7.64 12.49
CA ALA A 166 -6.32 -8.39 11.99
C ALA A 166 -7.51 -8.39 12.96
N ARG A 167 -7.23 -8.32 14.27
CA ARG A 167 -8.20 -8.14 15.35
C ARG A 167 -7.61 -7.23 16.40
N VAL A 168 -8.43 -6.66 17.26
CA VAL A 168 -7.96 -5.83 18.38
C VAL A 168 -6.85 -6.56 19.15
N ALA A 169 -5.72 -5.90 19.31
CA ALA A 169 -4.52 -6.41 19.98
C ALA A 169 -3.94 -7.71 19.37
N ARG A 170 -4.21 -7.99 18.11
CA ARG A 170 -3.66 -9.15 17.39
C ARG A 170 -3.14 -8.76 16.00
N TRP A 171 -1.83 -8.88 15.84
CA TRP A 171 -1.14 -8.69 14.58
C TRP A 171 -1.00 -9.98 13.81
N GLU A 172 -1.14 -9.91 12.50
CA GLU A 172 -0.99 -11.07 11.64
C GLU A 172 -0.10 -10.73 10.44
N ILE A 173 0.74 -11.71 10.10
CA ILE A 173 1.44 -11.74 8.82
C ILE A 173 0.59 -12.60 7.90
N ILE A 174 0.22 -12.02 6.78
CA ILE A 174 -0.72 -12.60 5.82
C ILE A 174 -0.01 -12.75 4.47
N GLU A 175 -0.16 -13.91 3.86
CA GLU A 175 0.24 -14.13 2.49
C GLU A 175 -0.74 -13.40 1.56
N ALA A 176 -0.23 -12.44 0.79
CA ALA A 176 -1.05 -11.53 0.00
C ALA A 176 -1.89 -12.24 -1.08
N ALA A 177 -1.31 -13.26 -1.72
CA ALA A 177 -1.97 -14.01 -2.80
C ALA A 177 -3.15 -14.89 -2.34
N THR A 178 -3.20 -15.25 -1.06
CA THR A 178 -4.20 -16.22 -0.55
C THR A 178 -5.05 -15.68 0.59
N LEU A 179 -4.69 -14.53 1.14
CA LEU A 179 -5.24 -13.96 2.38
C LEU A 179 -5.10 -14.87 3.60
N LYS A 180 -4.23 -15.89 3.55
CA LYS A 180 -4.00 -16.80 4.66
C LYS A 180 -3.02 -16.21 5.66
N THR A 181 -3.34 -16.32 6.94
CA THR A 181 -2.42 -16.00 8.02
C THR A 181 -1.30 -17.04 8.05
N VAL A 182 -0.05 -16.59 7.98
CA VAL A 182 1.13 -17.43 8.11
C VAL A 182 1.73 -17.36 9.51
N GLN A 183 1.57 -16.23 10.19
CA GLN A 183 2.04 -16.01 11.55
C GLN A 183 1.10 -15.04 12.28
N SER A 184 0.92 -15.24 13.58
CA SER A 184 0.12 -14.37 14.45
C SER A 184 0.88 -14.01 15.70
N TYR A 185 0.64 -12.80 16.19
CA TYR A 185 1.21 -12.28 17.43
C TYR A 185 0.12 -11.61 18.27
N SER A 186 0.19 -11.73 19.58
CA SER A 186 -0.46 -10.75 20.45
C SER A 186 0.22 -9.38 20.26
N ALA A 187 -0.47 -8.30 20.61
CA ALA A 187 0.15 -6.97 20.56
C ALA A 187 1.45 -6.93 21.38
N ARG A 188 1.45 -7.54 22.57
CA ARG A 188 2.62 -7.58 23.46
C ARG A 188 3.81 -8.33 22.87
N GLU A 189 3.58 -9.45 22.18
CA GLU A 189 4.65 -10.17 21.47
C GLU A 189 5.18 -9.34 20.31
N PHE A 190 4.29 -8.71 19.52
CA PHE A 190 4.65 -7.93 18.35
C PHE A 190 5.44 -6.67 18.69
N THR A 191 5.18 -6.06 19.83
CA THR A 191 5.90 -4.90 20.35
C THR A 191 6.97 -5.23 21.39
N GLN A 192 7.20 -6.51 21.66
CA GLN A 192 8.13 -7.01 22.71
C GLN A 192 7.87 -6.40 24.09
N GLY A 193 6.62 -6.25 24.44
CA GLY A 193 6.19 -5.76 25.76
C GLY A 193 6.11 -4.24 25.88
N HIS A 194 6.50 -3.47 24.85
CA HIS A 194 6.26 -2.04 24.83
C HIS A 194 4.77 -1.73 24.80
N GLU A 195 4.34 -0.83 25.66
CA GLU A 195 3.02 -0.21 25.55
C GLU A 195 3.05 0.76 24.36
N TYR A 196 2.08 0.66 23.46
CA TYR A 196 2.08 1.49 22.26
C TYR A 196 0.76 2.26 22.13
N HIS A 197 0.87 3.49 21.60
CA HIS A 197 -0.27 4.25 21.13
C HIS A 197 -0.53 3.90 19.66
N CYS A 198 0.53 3.74 18.89
CA CYS A 198 0.47 3.44 17.48
C CYS A 198 1.73 2.68 17.03
N VAL A 199 1.57 1.64 16.26
CA VAL A 199 2.64 1.05 15.45
C VAL A 199 2.65 1.77 14.12
N ASN A 200 3.71 2.48 13.78
CA ASN A 200 3.80 3.32 12.59
C ASN A 200 4.73 2.75 11.51
N LEU A 201 5.61 1.82 11.86
CA LEU A 201 6.54 1.23 10.91
C LEU A 201 6.73 -0.26 11.19
N ILE A 202 6.60 -1.07 10.14
CA ILE A 202 6.95 -2.49 10.15
C ILE A 202 7.80 -2.75 8.91
N GLN A 203 9.03 -3.22 9.12
CA GLN A 203 9.97 -3.50 8.04
C GLN A 203 10.48 -4.93 8.12
N TYR A 204 10.48 -5.63 7.00
CA TYR A 204 11.19 -6.90 6.88
C TYR A 204 12.70 -6.65 6.75
N ARG A 205 13.49 -7.33 7.57
CA ARG A 205 14.95 -7.16 7.64
C ARG A 205 15.72 -8.34 7.07
N GLY A 206 15.03 -9.31 6.49
CA GLY A 206 15.63 -10.59 6.06
C GLY A 206 15.67 -11.62 7.18
N ASN A 207 15.97 -12.87 6.82
CA ASN A 207 16.15 -13.99 7.75
C ASN A 207 15.01 -14.14 8.77
N GLY A 208 13.76 -13.96 8.34
CA GLY A 208 12.61 -14.08 9.21
C GLY A 208 12.52 -13.00 10.30
N MET A 209 13.17 -11.85 10.16
CA MET A 209 13.14 -10.78 11.16
C MET A 209 12.34 -9.57 10.70
N LEU A 210 11.50 -9.06 11.60
CA LEU A 210 10.74 -7.82 11.43
C LEU A 210 11.25 -6.76 12.41
N ARG A 211 11.49 -5.55 11.92
CA ARG A 211 11.62 -4.36 12.77
C ARG A 211 10.25 -3.72 12.90
N VAL A 212 9.79 -3.53 14.11
CA VAL A 212 8.52 -2.88 14.46
C VAL A 212 8.85 -1.62 15.25
N SER A 213 8.36 -0.48 14.80
CA SER A 213 8.54 0.79 15.50
C SER A 213 7.21 1.51 15.67
N GLY A 214 7.13 2.35 16.67
CA GLY A 214 5.92 3.11 16.96
C GLY A 214 6.14 4.07 18.12
N PHE A 215 5.04 4.62 18.60
CA PHE A 215 5.02 5.54 19.74
C PHE A 215 4.47 4.84 20.97
N GLN A 216 5.22 4.88 22.04
CA GLN A 216 4.80 4.39 23.34
C GLN A 216 3.85 5.38 23.98
N ASN A 217 2.74 4.87 24.53
CA ASN A 217 1.75 5.70 25.20
C ASN A 217 2.31 6.24 26.52
N ARG A 218 2.21 7.56 26.72
CA ARG A 218 2.56 8.24 27.97
C ARG A 218 1.31 8.81 28.63
N HIS A 219 1.07 8.41 29.88
CA HIS A 219 -0.09 8.85 30.65
C HIS A 219 0.15 10.17 31.42
N ASP A 220 1.38 10.75 31.33
CA ASP A 220 1.78 11.95 32.06
C ASP A 220 1.61 13.26 31.29
N GLY A 221 1.01 13.20 30.09
CA GLY A 221 0.77 14.36 29.24
C GLY A 221 2.01 14.87 28.49
N LEU A 222 3.15 14.18 28.60
CA LEU A 222 4.35 14.46 27.83
C LEU A 222 4.26 13.84 26.41
N PRO A 223 5.11 14.26 25.47
CA PRO A 223 5.22 13.61 24.16
C PRO A 223 5.45 12.11 24.30
N ASN A 224 4.83 11.30 23.43
CA ASN A 224 5.05 9.88 23.41
C ASN A 224 6.51 9.55 23.10
N ASP A 225 7.06 8.54 23.76
CA ASP A 225 8.39 8.02 23.46
C ASP A 225 8.32 7.05 22.28
N GLU A 226 9.32 7.12 21.42
CA GLU A 226 9.47 6.14 20.33
C GLU A 226 9.99 4.81 20.89
N PHE A 227 9.50 3.70 20.33
CA PHE A 227 10.03 2.37 20.60
C PHE A 227 10.43 1.68 19.28
N THR A 228 11.35 0.72 19.40
CA THR A 228 11.70 -0.20 18.33
C THR A 228 11.87 -1.61 18.90
N ALA A 229 11.20 -2.57 18.28
CA ALA A 229 11.26 -3.99 18.61
C ALA A 229 11.76 -4.80 17.41
N LEU A 230 12.47 -5.91 17.67
CA LEU A 230 12.86 -6.89 16.65
C LEU A 230 12.06 -8.17 16.92
N VAL A 231 11.23 -8.56 15.96
CA VAL A 231 10.29 -9.66 16.09
C VAL A 231 10.68 -10.77 15.12
N SER A 232 10.84 -12.00 15.64
CA SER A 232 11.07 -13.17 14.80
C SER A 232 9.79 -13.58 14.07
N CYS A 233 9.90 -13.83 12.78
CA CYS A 233 8.84 -14.34 11.92
C CYS A 233 9.37 -15.54 11.09
N PRO A 234 9.49 -16.73 11.68
CA PRO A 234 10.02 -17.91 11.01
C PRO A 234 9.28 -18.28 9.73
N ALA A 235 7.98 -17.97 9.66
CA ALA A 235 7.17 -18.20 8.46
C ALA A 235 7.65 -17.42 7.22
N MET A 236 8.50 -16.40 7.41
CA MET A 236 9.12 -15.61 6.34
C MET A 236 10.58 -15.98 6.06
N GLU A 237 11.11 -16.95 6.78
CA GLU A 237 12.39 -17.55 6.42
C GLU A 237 12.20 -18.20 5.05
N SER A 238 13.02 -17.81 4.07
CA SER A 238 12.99 -18.46 2.76
C SER A 238 13.20 -19.96 2.97
N PRO A 239 12.39 -20.85 2.38
CA PRO A 239 12.84 -22.22 2.21
C PRO A 239 14.20 -22.09 1.51
N ALA A 240 15.20 -22.73 2.07
CA ALA A 240 16.50 -22.86 1.42
C ALA A 240 16.22 -23.21 -0.04
N ALA A 241 16.79 -22.45 -0.97
CA ALA A 241 16.58 -22.66 -2.39
C ALA A 241 16.80 -24.16 -2.63
N GLU A 242 15.70 -24.88 -2.89
CA GLU A 242 15.80 -26.21 -3.42
C GLU A 242 16.45 -26.07 -4.79
N GLY A 243 17.72 -26.52 -4.84
CA GLY A 243 18.62 -26.42 -5.98
C GLY A 243 18.17 -27.21 -7.19
#